data_5cdf5f8c26a93b63b8fa88fb541a635f
#
_entry.id   5cdf5f8c26a93b63b8fa88fb541a635f
#
_cell.length_a   1.000
_cell.length_b   1.000
_cell.length_c   1.000
_cell.angle_alpha   90.00
_cell.angle_beta   90.00
_cell.angle_gamma   90.00
#
_symmetry.space_group_name_H-M   'P 1'
#
loop_
_entity.id
_entity.type
_entity.pdbx_description
1 polymer ?
#
loop_
_entity_poly.entity_id
_entity_poly.type
_entity_poly.pdbx_seq_one_letter_code
_entity_poly.pdbx_strand_id
1 'polypeptide(L)' 'MSTTTVRLLAVLELLQSRDEITGAEIAERLKVDRRSVRRYIKAIQEMGIPVEAERGRYGAYRLE' A
#
# COMPACT_ATOMS: atom_id res chain seq x y z
N MET A 1 -13.03 9.74 11.37
CA MET A 1 -12.65 8.70 10.39
C MET A 1 -12.14 7.47 11.12
N SER A 2 -12.37 6.30 10.55
CA SER A 2 -11.87 5.06 11.14
C SER A 2 -10.36 4.97 10.96
N THR A 3 -9.72 4.19 11.82
CA THR A 3 -8.29 3.93 11.70
C THR A 3 -7.95 3.31 10.35
N THR A 4 -8.83 2.42 9.86
CA THR A 4 -8.62 1.79 8.55
C THR A 4 -8.62 2.83 7.43
N THR A 5 -9.57 3.76 7.45
CA THR A 5 -9.64 4.82 6.45
C THR A 5 -8.38 5.68 6.47
N VAL A 6 -7.91 6.05 7.65
CA VAL A 6 -6.68 6.84 7.78
C VAL A 6 -5.50 6.09 7.20
N ARG A 7 -5.40 4.79 7.48
CA ARG A 7 -4.30 3.97 6.96
C ARG A 7 -4.38 3.80 5.45
N LEU A 8 -5.57 3.63 4.89
CA LEU A 8 -5.73 3.55 3.43
C LEU A 8 -5.25 4.83 2.76
N LEU A 9 -5.60 5.98 3.32
CA LEU A 9 -5.14 7.26 2.79
C LEU A 9 -3.63 7.40 2.91
N ALA A 10 -3.04 6.93 4.01
CA ALA A 10 -1.59 6.97 4.19
C ALA A 10 -0.88 6.11 3.16
N VAL A 11 -1.40 4.91 2.88
CA VAL A 11 -0.82 4.03 1.86
C VAL A 11 -0.89 4.70 0.50
N LEU A 12 -2.05 5.27 0.16
CA LEU A 12 -2.23 5.95 -1.12
C LEU A 12 -1.26 7.11 -1.27
N GLU A 13 -1.08 7.88 -0.21
CA GLU A 13 -0.14 9.01 -0.23
C GLU A 13 1.29 8.54 -0.47
N LEU A 14 1.69 7.44 0.17
CA LEU A 14 3.02 6.87 -0.06
C LEU A 14 3.20 6.42 -1.51
N LEU A 15 2.16 5.79 -2.07
CA LEU A 15 2.20 5.36 -3.46
C LEU A 15 2.31 6.54 -4.42
N GLN A 16 1.68 7.65 -4.10
CA GLN A 16 1.71 8.84 -4.94
C GLN A 16 3.03 9.60 -4.85
N SER A 17 3.71 9.49 -3.72
CA SER A 17 4.94 10.25 -3.49
C SER A 17 6.19 9.56 -3.99
N ARG A 18 6.09 8.31 -4.43
CA ARG A 18 7.25 7.52 -4.87
C ARG A 18 6.94 6.79 -6.17
N ASP A 19 7.99 6.46 -6.92
CA ASP A 19 7.85 5.64 -8.11
C ASP A 19 7.40 4.23 -7.73
N GLU A 20 7.99 3.69 -6.67
CA GLU A 20 7.57 2.41 -6.13
C GLU A 20 7.93 2.35 -4.64
N ILE A 21 7.24 1.47 -3.91
CA ILE A 21 7.50 1.30 -2.49
C ILE A 21 7.24 -0.18 -2.13
N THR A 22 8.09 -0.74 -1.29
CA THR A 22 7.93 -2.14 -0.89
C THR A 22 6.86 -2.28 0.18
N GLY A 23 6.26 -3.47 0.24
CA GLY A 23 5.32 -3.79 1.31
C GLY A 23 5.95 -3.67 2.68
N ALA A 24 7.22 -4.05 2.80
CA ALA A 24 7.96 -3.94 4.05
C ALA A 24 8.08 -2.49 4.50
N GLU A 25 8.36 -1.58 3.58
CA GLU A 25 8.48 -0.18 3.90
C GLU A 25 7.14 0.43 4.31
N ILE A 26 6.07 0.04 3.61
CA ILE A 26 4.72 0.49 3.99
C ILE A 26 4.40 0.01 5.40
N ALA A 27 4.68 -1.26 5.69
CA ALA A 27 4.42 -1.85 7.00
C ALA A 27 5.15 -1.08 8.10
N GLU A 28 6.42 -0.76 7.85
CA GLU A 28 7.22 -0.03 8.81
C GLU A 28 6.68 1.37 9.06
N ARG A 29 6.32 2.08 7.99
CA ARG A 29 5.84 3.45 8.13
C ARG A 29 4.49 3.54 8.81
N LEU A 30 3.61 2.57 8.55
CA LEU A 30 2.29 2.54 9.16
C LEU A 30 2.28 1.80 10.50
N LYS A 31 3.39 1.15 10.84
CA LYS A 31 3.50 0.34 12.06
C LYS A 31 2.44 -0.75 12.10
N VAL A 32 2.32 -1.46 10.99
CA VAL A 32 1.40 -2.59 10.84
C VAL A 32 2.17 -3.77 10.28
N ASP A 33 1.55 -4.95 10.26
CA ASP A 33 2.19 -6.12 9.69
C ASP A 33 2.01 -6.14 8.17
N ARG A 34 2.76 -7.02 7.50
CA ARG A 34 2.71 -7.10 6.04
C ARG A 34 1.38 -7.62 5.52
N ARG A 35 0.70 -8.45 6.32
CA ARG A 35 -0.63 -8.94 5.96
C ARG A 35 -1.62 -7.77 5.88
N SER A 36 -1.55 -6.86 6.83
CA SER A 36 -2.38 -5.66 6.81
C SER A 36 -2.11 -4.81 5.58
N VAL A 37 -0.84 -4.68 5.19
CA VAL A 37 -0.49 -3.94 3.97
C VAL A 37 -1.17 -4.57 2.75
N ARG A 38 -1.14 -5.89 2.63
CA ARG A 38 -1.79 -6.57 1.51
C ARG A 38 -3.29 -6.28 1.47
N ARG A 39 -3.94 -6.27 2.63
CA ARG A 39 -5.37 -5.95 2.71
C ARG A 39 -5.64 -4.51 2.29
N TYR A 40 -4.79 -3.59 2.69
CA TYR A 40 -4.95 -2.19 2.30
C TYR A 40 -4.76 -2.00 0.81
N ILE A 41 -3.75 -2.63 0.24
CA ILE A 41 -3.52 -2.56 -1.21
C ILE A 41 -4.73 -3.12 -1.96
N LYS A 42 -5.24 -4.28 -1.53
CA LYS A 42 -6.39 -4.88 -2.16
C LYS A 42 -7.62 -3.96 -2.09
N ALA A 43 -7.84 -3.34 -0.94
CA ALA A 43 -8.95 -2.41 -0.77
C ALA A 43 -8.83 -1.21 -1.72
N ILE A 44 -7.62 -0.69 -1.88
CA ILE A 44 -7.38 0.43 -2.79
C ILE A 44 -7.65 0.01 -4.23
N GLN A 45 -7.22 -1.19 -4.62
CA GLN A 45 -7.48 -1.73 -5.95
C GLN A 45 -8.98 -1.90 -6.18
N GLU A 46 -9.71 -2.35 -5.18
CA GLU A 46 -11.16 -2.52 -5.29
C GLU A 46 -11.91 -1.21 -5.44
N MET A 47 -11.29 -0.11 -5.05
CA MET A 47 -11.84 1.21 -5.28
C MET A 47 -11.62 1.71 -6.71
N GLY A 48 -10.96 0.92 -7.54
CA GLY A 48 -10.69 1.29 -8.92
C GLY A 48 -9.37 2.02 -9.12
N ILE A 49 -8.53 2.10 -8.10
CA ILE A 49 -7.23 2.75 -8.20
C ILE A 49 -6.23 1.73 -8.74
N PRO A 50 -5.54 2.03 -9.85
CA PRO A 50 -4.67 1.05 -10.52
C PRO A 50 -3.32 0.92 -9.81
N VAL A 51 -3.28 0.06 -8.81
CA VAL A 51 -2.04 -0.26 -8.11
C VAL A 51 -1.47 -1.55 -8.67
N GLU A 52 -0.23 -1.51 -9.12
CA GLU A 52 0.47 -2.70 -9.58
C GLU A 52 1.29 -3.29 -8.44
N ALA A 53 1.23 -4.61 -8.33
CA ALA A 53 2.03 -5.35 -7.37
C ALA A 53 3.08 -6.13 -8.14
N GLU A 54 4.34 -5.82 -7.90
CA GLU A 54 5.42 -6.52 -8.55
C GLU A 54 5.75 -7.77 -7.76
N ARG A 55 5.69 -8.92 -8.42
CA ARG A 55 6.09 -10.16 -7.81
C ARG A 55 7.60 -10.22 -7.79
N GLY A 56 8.15 -10.48 -6.64
CA GLY A 56 9.57 -10.57 -6.53
C GLY A 56 9.98 -10.62 -5.08
N ARG A 57 11.28 -10.63 -4.91
CA ARG A 57 11.89 -10.74 -3.60
C ARG A 57 11.43 -9.63 -2.64
N TYR A 58 11.20 -8.45 -3.18
CA TYR A 58 10.92 -7.28 -2.35
C TYR A 58 9.47 -6.87 -2.30
N GLY A 59 8.63 -7.45 -3.16
CA GLY A 59 7.19 -7.17 -3.14
C GLY A 59 6.85 -5.69 -3.25
N ALA A 60 7.32 -5.07 -4.32
CA ALA A 60 7.09 -3.63 -4.52
C ALA A 60 5.71 -3.35 -5.09
N TYR A 61 5.17 -2.19 -4.75
CA TYR A 61 3.90 -1.68 -5.27
C TYR A 61 4.13 -0.34 -5.93
N ARG A 62 3.31 -0.03 -6.94
CA ARG A 62 3.36 1.27 -7.60
C ARG A 62 2.02 1.59 -8.23
N LEU A 63 1.75 2.88 -8.43
CA LEU A 63 0.59 3.32 -9.21
C LEU A 63 0.94 3.25 -10.70
N GLU A 64 -0.03 2.85 -11.50
CA GLU A 64 0.14 2.93 -12.95
C GLU A 64 0.15 4.36 -13.43
#